data_2ba6c8161cff926cdfecbb6216bd102d
#
_entry.id   2ba6c8161cff926cdfecbb6216bd102d
#
_cell.length_a   1.000
_cell.length_b   1.000
_cell.length_c   1.000
_cell.angle_alpha   90.00
_cell.angle_beta   90.00
_cell.angle_gamma   90.00
#
_symmetry.space_group_name_H-M   'P 1'
#
loop_
_entity.id
_entity.type
_entity.pdbx_description
1 polymer ?
#
loop_
_entity_poly.entity_id
_entity_poly.type
_entity_poly.pdbx_seq_one_letter_code
_entity_poly.pdbx_strand_id
1 'polypeptide(L)'
;MDKGIKQPEERIPLEIGTIQVNFCKNPQCKNFDTPASTTKQPRGPGAAKRGRDTYTVVGSGRGTPMLRCSFCGQYPTIKSNKAIHEEQSRFWKFLEPSPLPTCPNQDCPNHNIDIRKGKALYQSFGQTKAGSKRHRCKACGKTFIIASS
;
A
#
# COMPACT_ATOMS: atom_id res chain seq x y z
N MET A 1 39.75 -15.42 -5.09
CA MET A 1 38.78 -15.94 -4.10
C MET A 1 38.05 -14.73 -3.52
N ASP A 2 36.93 -14.43 -4.12
CA ASP A 2 36.11 -13.28 -3.77
C ASP A 2 35.40 -13.60 -2.45
N LYS A 3 35.77 -12.96 -1.37
CA LYS A 3 35.03 -13.02 -0.10
C LYS A 3 33.77 -12.20 -0.29
N GLY A 4 32.68 -12.86 -0.72
CA GLY A 4 31.38 -12.21 -0.84
C GLY A 4 31.06 -11.48 0.45
N ILE A 5 30.87 -10.17 0.36
CA ILE A 5 30.45 -9.30 1.45
C ILE A 5 29.07 -9.83 1.87
N LYS A 6 29.04 -10.59 2.99
CA LYS A 6 27.75 -10.99 3.61
C LYS A 6 27.02 -9.70 3.97
N GLN A 7 25.93 -9.43 3.30
CA GLN A 7 25.03 -8.36 3.76
C GLN A 7 24.63 -8.63 5.21
N PRO A 8 24.57 -7.60 6.06
CA PRO A 8 24.15 -7.76 7.44
C PRO A 8 22.75 -8.38 7.47
N GLU A 9 22.59 -9.49 8.19
CA GLU A 9 21.29 -10.13 8.40
C GLU A 9 20.31 -9.12 9.00
N GLU A 10 19.28 -8.80 8.27
CA GLU A 10 18.20 -7.92 8.73
C GLU A 10 17.48 -8.59 9.92
N ARG A 11 17.28 -7.82 10.97
CA ARG A 11 16.58 -8.27 12.17
C ARG A 11 15.07 -8.32 11.99
N ILE A 12 14.54 -7.32 11.30
CA ILE A 12 13.14 -7.18 10.85
C ILE A 12 13.14 -6.65 9.44
N PRO A 13 12.06 -6.84 8.66
CA PRO A 13 11.95 -6.28 7.31
C PRO A 13 12.16 -4.77 7.28
N LEU A 14 12.89 -4.31 6.26
CA LEU A 14 13.10 -2.88 6.00
C LEU A 14 11.76 -2.17 5.76
N GLU A 15 11.72 -0.89 6.08
CA GLU A 15 10.59 -0.02 5.73
C GLU A 15 10.45 0.13 4.21
N ILE A 16 9.23 0.33 3.75
CA ILE A 16 8.93 0.62 2.35
C ILE A 16 8.12 1.90 2.28
N GLY A 17 8.70 2.95 1.73
CA GLY A 17 8.14 4.29 1.81
C GLY A 17 8.01 4.73 3.26
N THR A 18 6.80 4.93 3.75
CA THR A 18 6.49 5.28 5.14
C THR A 18 5.96 4.08 5.95
N ILE A 19 5.96 2.88 5.37
CA ILE A 19 5.36 1.71 5.99
C ILE A 19 6.41 0.93 6.78
N GLN A 20 6.32 1.00 8.10
CA GLN A 20 6.98 0.11 9.04
C GLN A 20 5.97 -0.34 10.08
N VAL A 21 5.55 -1.60 9.98
CA VAL A 21 4.49 -2.15 10.85
C VAL A 21 5.00 -2.98 12.01
N ASN A 22 6.32 -3.13 12.15
CA ASN A 22 6.95 -3.97 13.16
C ASN A 22 7.26 -3.16 14.43
N PHE A 23 6.23 -2.89 15.20
CA PHE A 23 6.25 -2.19 16.50
C PHE A 23 5.23 -2.79 17.47
N CYS A 24 5.25 -2.36 18.73
CA CYS A 24 4.29 -2.78 19.75
C CYS A 24 2.87 -2.35 19.38
N LYS A 25 1.90 -3.28 19.48
CA LYS A 25 0.50 -3.03 19.12
C LYS A 25 -0.39 -2.62 20.30
N ASN A 26 0.18 -2.50 21.50
CA ASN A 26 -0.56 -2.02 22.66
C ASN A 26 -0.59 -0.50 22.71
N PRO A 27 -1.75 0.15 22.52
CA PRO A 27 -1.84 1.61 22.47
C PRO A 27 -1.50 2.31 23.80
N GLN A 28 -1.49 1.56 24.92
CA GLN A 28 -1.11 2.09 26.24
C GLN A 28 0.40 1.90 26.54
N CYS A 29 1.14 1.29 25.61
CA CYS A 29 2.56 1.03 25.79
C CYS A 29 3.42 2.20 25.28
N LYS A 30 4.50 2.52 25.96
CA LYS A 30 5.50 3.52 25.53
C LYS A 30 6.12 3.21 24.16
N ASN A 31 6.11 1.94 23.74
CA ASN A 31 6.60 1.50 22.44
C ASN A 31 5.50 1.42 21.35
N PHE A 32 4.30 1.88 21.66
CA PHE A 32 3.28 1.96 20.62
C PHE A 32 3.75 2.88 19.50
N ASP A 33 3.60 2.42 18.25
CA ASP A 33 4.03 3.15 17.04
C ASP A 33 5.53 3.49 16.97
N THR A 34 6.35 2.93 17.86
CA THR A 34 7.81 3.08 17.81
C THR A 34 8.40 1.84 17.15
N PRO A 35 8.92 1.92 15.91
CA PRO A 35 9.46 0.74 15.22
C PRO A 35 10.66 0.12 15.91
N ALA A 36 10.81 -1.20 15.77
CA ALA A 36 12.02 -1.88 16.15
C ALA A 36 13.16 -1.54 15.17
N SER A 37 14.41 -1.58 15.66
CA SER A 37 15.58 -1.41 14.80
C SER A 37 15.69 -2.54 13.78
N THR A 38 16.00 -2.21 12.53
CA THR A 38 16.26 -3.16 11.45
C THR A 38 17.61 -3.86 11.59
N THR A 39 18.54 -3.26 12.33
CA THR A 39 19.88 -3.79 12.53
C THR A 39 19.93 -4.80 13.66
N LYS A 40 20.83 -5.78 13.53
CA LYS A 40 21.07 -6.80 14.56
C LYS A 40 21.55 -6.14 15.85
N GLN A 41 20.85 -6.38 16.93
CA GLN A 41 21.16 -5.74 18.22
C GLN A 41 22.38 -6.37 18.89
N PRO A 42 23.21 -5.59 19.60
CA PRO A 42 24.35 -6.10 20.34
C PRO A 42 23.91 -7.13 21.37
N ARG A 43 24.73 -8.18 21.55
CA ARG A 43 24.51 -9.23 22.54
C ARG A 43 25.68 -9.23 23.55
N GLY A 44 25.43 -9.80 24.74
CA GLY A 44 26.43 -9.98 25.78
C GLY A 44 26.59 -8.79 26.72
N PRO A 45 27.61 -8.82 27.62
CA PRO A 45 27.86 -7.79 28.61
C PRO A 45 28.02 -6.41 27.97
N GLY A 46 27.38 -5.40 28.54
CA GLY A 46 27.43 -4.02 28.03
C GLY A 46 26.58 -3.76 26.77
N ALA A 47 25.77 -4.71 26.32
CA ALA A 47 24.89 -4.52 25.15
C ALA A 47 23.94 -3.33 25.33
N ALA A 48 23.39 -3.09 26.52
CA ALA A 48 22.52 -1.96 26.81
C ALA A 48 23.23 -0.60 26.63
N LYS A 49 24.52 -0.51 26.92
CA LYS A 49 25.33 0.72 26.75
C LYS A 49 25.62 1.04 25.27
N ARG A 50 25.42 0.09 24.36
CA ARG A 50 25.69 0.19 22.93
C ARG A 50 24.45 0.52 22.07
N GLY A 51 23.40 1.10 22.68
CA GLY A 51 22.23 1.55 21.94
C GLY A 51 21.24 0.45 21.58
N ARG A 52 21.01 -0.50 22.48
CA ARG A 52 20.00 -1.55 22.33
C ARG A 52 18.60 -0.95 22.33
N ASP A 53 17.77 -1.30 21.36
CA ASP A 53 16.38 -0.91 21.39
C ASP A 53 15.54 -1.74 22.38
N THR A 54 14.28 -1.41 22.54
CA THR A 54 13.36 -1.98 23.53
C THR A 54 12.62 -3.21 23.01
N TYR A 55 13.12 -3.85 21.95
CA TYR A 55 12.54 -5.05 21.37
C TYR A 55 13.53 -6.22 21.33
N THR A 56 12.97 -7.43 21.36
CA THR A 56 13.73 -8.68 21.16
C THR A 56 13.00 -9.54 20.14
N VAL A 57 13.70 -10.01 19.11
CA VAL A 57 13.14 -11.01 18.18
C VAL A 57 13.23 -12.39 18.82
N VAL A 58 12.11 -13.10 18.88
CA VAL A 58 11.98 -14.44 19.44
C VAL A 58 11.32 -15.39 18.43
N GLY A 59 11.51 -16.71 18.60
CA GLY A 59 10.86 -17.71 17.73
C GLY A 59 11.49 -17.86 16.35
N SER A 60 12.77 -17.55 16.17
CA SER A 60 13.47 -17.62 14.89
C SER A 60 13.85 -19.03 14.40
N GLY A 61 13.38 -20.10 15.06
CA GLY A 61 13.73 -21.47 14.70
C GLY A 61 12.76 -22.09 13.67
N ARG A 62 11.70 -22.73 14.16
CA ARG A 62 10.70 -23.44 13.33
C ARG A 62 9.33 -22.75 13.27
N GLY A 63 9.17 -21.60 13.90
CA GLY A 63 7.92 -20.84 13.99
C GLY A 63 8.01 -19.47 13.35
N THR A 64 6.86 -18.79 13.26
CA THR A 64 6.81 -17.41 12.82
C THR A 64 7.57 -16.52 13.77
N PRO A 65 8.55 -15.71 13.32
CA PRO A 65 9.30 -14.83 14.20
C PRO A 65 8.37 -13.75 14.80
N MET A 66 8.56 -13.48 16.07
CA MET A 66 7.77 -12.52 16.85
C MET A 66 8.65 -11.44 17.45
N LEU A 67 8.07 -10.27 17.64
CA LEU A 67 8.74 -9.11 18.20
C LEU A 67 8.30 -8.91 19.66
N ARG A 68 9.11 -9.32 20.63
CA ARG A 68 8.81 -9.09 22.06
C ARG A 68 9.07 -7.65 22.44
N CYS A 69 8.06 -6.96 22.94
CA CYS A 69 8.18 -5.65 23.54
C CYS A 69 8.71 -5.76 24.99
N SER A 70 9.78 -5.04 25.31
CA SER A 70 10.40 -5.07 26.66
C SER A 70 9.58 -4.32 27.71
N PHE A 71 8.68 -3.41 27.32
CA PHE A 71 7.85 -2.63 28.24
C PHE A 71 6.58 -3.36 28.67
N CYS A 72 5.80 -3.85 27.70
CA CYS A 72 4.50 -4.46 28.01
C CYS A 72 4.48 -5.98 27.85
N GLY A 73 5.56 -6.59 27.37
CA GLY A 73 5.67 -8.03 27.19
C GLY A 73 4.88 -8.61 26.03
N GLN A 74 4.17 -7.81 25.23
CA GLN A 74 3.45 -8.32 24.06
C GLN A 74 4.38 -8.87 22.97
N TYR A 75 3.85 -9.82 22.20
CA TYR A 75 4.56 -10.54 21.16
C TYR A 75 3.86 -10.41 19.79
N PRO A 76 3.81 -9.21 19.15
CA PRO A 76 3.30 -9.13 17.80
C PRO A 76 4.19 -9.92 16.82
N THR A 77 3.55 -10.60 15.87
CA THR A 77 4.27 -11.28 14.78
C THR A 77 4.98 -10.27 13.90
N ILE A 78 6.19 -10.61 13.46
CA ILE A 78 6.93 -9.82 12.47
C ILE A 78 6.25 -10.01 11.11
N LYS A 79 5.88 -8.90 10.49
CA LYS A 79 5.17 -8.86 9.19
C LYS A 79 6.06 -8.29 8.09
N SER A 80 5.85 -8.74 6.87
CA SER A 80 6.50 -8.17 5.69
C SER A 80 5.91 -6.80 5.37
N ASN A 81 6.71 -5.74 5.45
CA ASN A 81 6.32 -4.40 5.04
C ASN A 81 5.97 -4.33 3.57
N LYS A 82 6.66 -5.15 2.74
CA LYS A 82 6.38 -5.27 1.30
C LYS A 82 4.98 -5.81 1.04
N ALA A 83 4.61 -6.90 1.69
CA ALA A 83 3.27 -7.49 1.50
C ALA A 83 2.16 -6.51 1.91
N ILE A 84 2.36 -5.77 2.99
CA ILE A 84 1.40 -4.76 3.43
C ILE A 84 1.31 -3.58 2.45
N HIS A 85 2.44 -3.11 1.94
CA HIS A 85 2.46 -2.07 0.92
C HIS A 85 1.75 -2.49 -0.37
N GLU A 86 2.00 -3.72 -0.84
CA GLU A 86 1.33 -4.28 -2.01
C GLU A 86 -0.18 -4.37 -1.82
N GLU A 87 -0.63 -4.85 -0.65
CA GLU A 87 -2.05 -4.95 -0.33
C GLU A 87 -2.72 -3.57 -0.21
N GLN A 88 -2.06 -2.63 0.45
CA GLN A 88 -2.52 -1.24 0.52
C GLN A 88 -2.63 -0.61 -0.87
N SER A 89 -1.67 -0.86 -1.75
CA SER A 89 -1.67 -0.36 -3.13
C SER A 89 -2.82 -0.96 -3.94
N ARG A 90 -3.14 -2.25 -3.76
CA ARG A 90 -4.32 -2.88 -4.38
C ARG A 90 -5.61 -2.26 -3.89
N PHE A 91 -5.69 -2.02 -2.58
CA PHE A 91 -6.86 -1.40 -1.96
C PHE A 91 -7.09 0.02 -2.48
N TRP A 92 -6.05 0.85 -2.57
CA TRP A 92 -6.14 2.19 -3.14
C TRP A 92 -6.58 2.16 -4.60
N LYS A 93 -6.00 1.27 -5.41
CA LYS A 93 -6.43 1.06 -6.80
C LYS A 93 -7.90 0.68 -6.92
N PHE A 94 -8.40 -0.14 -6.00
CA PHE A 94 -9.81 -0.52 -5.97
C PHE A 94 -10.71 0.67 -5.58
N LEU A 95 -10.25 1.54 -4.68
CA LEU A 95 -10.99 2.74 -4.26
C LEU A 95 -10.88 3.90 -5.25
N GLU A 96 -9.90 3.88 -6.15
CA GLU A 96 -9.81 4.88 -7.21
C GLU A 96 -11.09 4.82 -8.06
N PRO A 97 -11.83 5.94 -8.16
CA PRO A 97 -12.99 5.97 -9.04
C PRO A 97 -12.54 5.66 -10.46
N SER A 98 -13.13 4.65 -11.07
CA SER A 98 -12.88 4.36 -12.48
C SER A 98 -13.05 5.64 -13.29
N PRO A 99 -12.07 6.00 -14.13
CA PRO A 99 -12.16 7.19 -14.93
C PRO A 99 -13.45 7.14 -15.76
N LEU A 100 -14.29 8.15 -15.57
CA LEU A 100 -15.53 8.20 -16.31
C LEU A 100 -15.22 8.44 -17.79
N PRO A 101 -15.99 7.80 -18.67
CA PRO A 101 -15.75 7.95 -20.08
C PRO A 101 -15.87 9.42 -20.52
N THR A 102 -14.92 9.84 -21.31
CA THR A 102 -14.85 11.12 -21.98
C THR A 102 -15.09 10.94 -23.48
N CYS A 103 -15.07 12.00 -24.26
CA CYS A 103 -15.10 11.89 -25.72
C CYS A 103 -13.86 11.10 -26.20
N PRO A 104 -14.02 10.02 -27.00
CA PRO A 104 -12.89 9.21 -27.47
C PRO A 104 -12.04 9.91 -28.56
N ASN A 105 -12.48 11.03 -29.07
CA ASN A 105 -11.74 11.80 -30.07
C ASN A 105 -10.74 12.74 -29.37
N GLN A 106 -9.47 12.50 -29.55
CA GLN A 106 -8.39 13.27 -28.93
C GLN A 106 -8.37 14.74 -29.37
N ASP A 107 -8.78 15.02 -30.61
CA ASP A 107 -8.83 16.38 -31.17
C ASP A 107 -10.10 17.14 -30.77
N CYS A 108 -10.97 16.53 -29.99
CA CYS A 108 -12.21 17.15 -29.56
C CYS A 108 -12.03 18.00 -28.31
N PRO A 109 -12.58 19.22 -28.23
CA PRO A 109 -12.48 20.03 -27.01
C PRO A 109 -13.11 19.37 -25.78
N ASN A 110 -13.96 18.38 -25.96
CA ASN A 110 -14.59 17.64 -24.87
C ASN A 110 -13.80 16.37 -24.46
N HIS A 111 -12.63 16.11 -25.06
CA HIS A 111 -11.87 14.88 -24.79
C HIS A 111 -11.51 14.70 -23.31
N ASN A 112 -11.13 15.76 -22.62
CA ASN A 112 -10.71 15.73 -21.21
C ASN A 112 -11.83 16.07 -20.21
N ILE A 113 -13.08 16.19 -20.70
CA ILE A 113 -14.22 16.53 -19.85
C ILE A 113 -15.06 15.27 -19.65
N ASP A 114 -15.09 14.75 -18.42
CA ASP A 114 -15.90 13.58 -18.11
C ASP A 114 -17.42 13.90 -18.16
N ILE A 115 -18.21 12.86 -18.37
CA ILE A 115 -19.66 13.00 -18.56
C ILE A 115 -20.39 13.57 -17.33
N ARG A 116 -19.87 13.42 -16.10
CA ARG A 116 -20.49 14.00 -14.90
C ARG A 116 -20.27 15.49 -14.83
N LYS A 117 -19.05 15.94 -15.14
CA LYS A 117 -18.69 17.36 -15.14
C LYS A 117 -19.27 18.10 -16.34
N GLY A 118 -19.33 17.43 -17.50
CA GLY A 118 -19.79 18.00 -18.75
C GLY A 118 -21.13 17.43 -19.23
N LYS A 119 -22.10 17.20 -18.36
CA LYS A 119 -23.40 16.58 -18.75
C LYS A 119 -24.10 17.27 -19.90
N ALA A 120 -24.00 18.59 -20.03
CA ALA A 120 -24.57 19.36 -21.13
C ALA A 120 -23.86 19.14 -22.49
N LEU A 121 -22.60 18.66 -22.48
CA LEU A 121 -21.76 18.44 -23.65
C LEU A 121 -22.03 17.09 -24.34
N TYR A 122 -22.76 16.23 -23.68
CA TYR A 122 -23.10 14.89 -24.14
C TYR A 122 -24.60 14.68 -24.18
N GLN A 123 -25.05 13.82 -25.07
CA GLN A 123 -26.45 13.40 -25.13
C GLN A 123 -26.55 11.87 -24.99
N SER A 124 -27.62 11.39 -24.39
CA SER A 124 -27.96 9.97 -24.40
C SER A 124 -28.22 9.50 -25.80
N PHE A 125 -27.65 8.35 -26.19
CA PHE A 125 -27.76 7.80 -27.54
C PHE A 125 -28.20 6.33 -27.52
N GLY A 126 -29.16 6.01 -26.67
CA GLY A 126 -29.71 4.67 -26.49
C GLY A 126 -28.82 3.72 -25.68
N GLN A 127 -29.02 2.44 -25.92
CA GLN A 127 -28.29 1.36 -25.23
C GLN A 127 -27.69 0.38 -26.24
N THR A 128 -26.69 -0.37 -25.82
CA THR A 128 -26.15 -1.52 -26.55
C THR A 128 -27.10 -2.72 -26.39
N LYS A 129 -26.92 -3.75 -27.22
CA LYS A 129 -27.60 -5.05 -27.04
C LYS A 129 -27.36 -5.68 -25.66
N ALA A 130 -26.22 -5.37 -25.03
CA ALA A 130 -25.84 -5.82 -23.66
C ALA A 130 -26.36 -4.89 -22.57
N GLY A 131 -27.23 -3.91 -22.86
CA GLY A 131 -27.84 -3.02 -21.87
C GLY A 131 -26.98 -1.82 -21.44
N SER A 132 -25.76 -1.69 -21.91
CA SER A 132 -24.88 -0.57 -21.55
C SER A 132 -25.35 0.74 -22.17
N LYS A 133 -25.34 1.84 -21.42
CA LYS A 133 -25.75 3.16 -21.88
C LYS A 133 -24.75 3.73 -22.89
N ARG A 134 -25.25 4.23 -24.02
CA ARG A 134 -24.46 4.93 -25.04
C ARG A 134 -24.65 6.43 -24.92
N HIS A 135 -23.58 7.15 -25.13
CA HIS A 135 -23.58 8.60 -25.17
C HIS A 135 -22.93 9.10 -26.46
N ARG A 136 -23.34 10.28 -26.91
CA ARG A 136 -22.79 10.95 -28.08
C ARG A 136 -22.24 12.31 -27.68
N CYS A 137 -21.02 12.60 -28.10
CA CYS A 137 -20.42 13.92 -27.91
C CYS A 137 -21.13 14.93 -28.89
N LYS A 138 -21.61 16.04 -28.33
CA LYS A 138 -22.30 17.06 -29.15
C LYS A 138 -21.35 17.85 -30.05
N ALA A 139 -20.06 17.98 -29.68
CA ALA A 139 -19.08 18.72 -30.46
C ALA A 139 -18.61 17.96 -31.71
N CYS A 140 -18.26 16.66 -31.57
CA CYS A 140 -17.68 15.89 -32.67
C CYS A 140 -18.55 14.72 -33.16
N GLY A 141 -19.69 14.45 -32.52
CA GLY A 141 -20.62 13.39 -32.93
C GLY A 141 -20.17 11.96 -32.58
N LYS A 142 -18.94 11.73 -32.10
CA LYS A 142 -18.48 10.40 -31.73
C LYS A 142 -19.27 9.83 -30.56
N THR A 143 -19.54 8.53 -30.61
CA THR A 143 -20.26 7.79 -29.55
C THR A 143 -19.33 6.96 -28.70
N PHE A 144 -19.67 6.79 -27.43
CA PHE A 144 -18.96 5.94 -26.49
C PHE A 144 -19.94 5.28 -25.51
N ILE A 145 -19.47 4.30 -24.78
CA ILE A 145 -20.27 3.46 -23.88
C ILE A 145 -19.81 3.70 -22.46
N ILE A 146 -20.75 3.77 -21.53
CA ILE A 146 -20.48 3.66 -20.11
C ILE A 146 -20.78 2.22 -19.74
N ALA A 147 -19.73 1.48 -19.34
CA ALA A 147 -19.92 0.13 -18.81
C ALA A 147 -20.83 0.22 -17.57
N SER A 148 -21.85 -0.63 -17.53
CA SER A 148 -22.60 -0.86 -16.30
C SER A 148 -21.67 -1.56 -15.31
N SER A 149 -21.40 -0.93 -14.16
CA SER A 149 -20.73 -1.55 -13.01
C SER A 149 -21.58 -2.69 -12.47
#